data_d45657def39aa22b54413ae9111bdb13
#
_entry.id   d45657def39aa22b54413ae9111bdb13
#
_cell.length_a   1.000
_cell.length_b   1.000
_cell.length_c   1.000
_cell.angle_alpha   90.00
_cell.angle_beta   90.00
_cell.angle_gamma   90.00
#
_symmetry.space_group_name_H-M   'P 1'
#
loop_
_entity.id
_entity.type
_entity.pdbx_description
1 polymer ?
#
loop_
_entity_poly.entity_id
_entity_poly.type
_entity_poly.pdbx_seq_one_letter_code
_entity_poly.pdbx_strand_id
1 'polypeptide(L)'
;VADRAQMQRLIDEAHQRFGGIHAVVHSAGVAGGGLLALKTPNAVWEEFRAKVQGAAVIDALFRNQPLELLLFCSSLTAVAGGVGQSAYCAANAFLDALAHAGRREARRVISVNFDRWRHIGMARQAEATLRALGAAESDLDGMDAVEGQEVLRRIIAGPDLAQVVQSIRDLPAVMASVPHLAQLDLGGLSQKDKSPGELIPASFGEVEKEGLEAQLAELWRQVLGLEHVGLEGDFFQLGGESLSALQILNRIQELHHVELSLREFLSAPTIHGLAGQIRTAQAAGRRKEQGIVPVPRDGRRLRGVSA
;
A
#
# COMPACT_ATOMS: atom_id res chain seq x y z
N VAL A 1 18.96 -9.60 4.33
CA VAL A 1 18.22 -10.88 4.36
C VAL A 1 18.21 -11.56 2.99
N ALA A 2 18.16 -10.80 1.90
CA ALA A 2 18.17 -11.33 0.54
C ALA A 2 19.54 -11.82 0.03
N ASP A 3 20.62 -11.51 0.73
CA ASP A 3 21.98 -12.02 0.41
C ASP A 3 22.23 -13.34 1.12
N ARG A 4 22.24 -14.43 0.34
CA ARG A 4 22.42 -15.78 0.86
C ARG A 4 23.76 -15.97 1.59
N ALA A 5 24.86 -15.39 1.08
CA ALA A 5 26.17 -15.56 1.66
C ALA A 5 26.29 -14.83 3.01
N GLN A 6 25.71 -13.63 3.11
CA GLN A 6 25.65 -12.90 4.39
C GLN A 6 24.76 -13.63 5.40
N MET A 7 23.62 -14.14 4.98
CA MET A 7 22.72 -14.90 5.86
C MET A 7 23.37 -16.20 6.34
N GLN A 8 24.10 -16.90 5.48
CA GLN A 8 24.82 -18.12 5.89
C GLN A 8 25.86 -17.79 6.99
N ARG A 9 26.68 -16.74 6.78
CA ARG A 9 27.68 -16.33 7.80
C ARG A 9 27.03 -15.97 9.13
N LEU A 10 25.88 -15.26 9.10
CA LEU A 10 25.13 -14.92 10.31
C LEU A 10 24.64 -16.17 11.05
N ILE A 11 24.13 -17.15 10.32
CA ILE A 11 23.65 -18.43 10.87
C ILE A 11 24.80 -19.21 11.48
N ASP A 12 25.93 -19.28 10.79
CA ASP A 12 27.16 -19.98 11.28
C ASP A 12 27.68 -19.33 12.56
N GLU A 13 27.74 -18.00 12.62
CA GLU A 13 28.11 -17.25 13.81
C GLU A 13 27.13 -17.48 14.98
N ALA A 14 25.82 -17.47 14.69
CA ALA A 14 24.77 -17.72 15.68
C ALA A 14 24.92 -19.16 16.26
N HIS A 15 25.16 -20.15 15.42
CA HIS A 15 25.40 -21.52 15.87
C HIS A 15 26.67 -21.64 16.76
N GLN A 16 27.74 -20.98 16.38
CA GLN A 16 28.98 -20.97 17.18
C GLN A 16 28.77 -20.31 18.54
N ARG A 17 28.00 -19.24 18.59
CA ARG A 17 27.79 -18.42 19.78
C ARG A 17 26.74 -18.97 20.73
N PHE A 18 25.66 -19.54 20.19
CA PHE A 18 24.45 -19.90 20.94
C PHE A 18 24.10 -21.40 20.86
N GLY A 19 24.84 -22.19 20.10
CA GLY A 19 24.64 -23.62 19.96
C GLY A 19 23.61 -24.02 18.91
N GLY A 20 22.65 -23.15 18.56
CA GLY A 20 21.63 -23.43 17.56
C GLY A 20 20.61 -22.30 17.39
N ILE A 21 19.79 -22.44 16.37
CA ILE A 21 18.65 -21.56 16.10
C ILE A 21 17.41 -22.44 16.05
N HIS A 22 16.46 -22.22 16.96
CA HIS A 22 15.23 -23.00 17.09
C HIS A 22 14.02 -22.33 16.44
N ALA A 23 14.02 -21.00 16.37
CA ALA A 23 12.96 -20.22 15.76
C ALA A 23 13.50 -19.06 14.93
N VAL A 24 12.84 -18.78 13.82
CA VAL A 24 13.13 -17.62 12.97
C VAL A 24 11.83 -16.84 12.72
N VAL A 25 11.89 -15.53 12.95
CA VAL A 25 10.82 -14.61 12.61
C VAL A 25 11.30 -13.69 11.48
N HIS A 26 10.69 -13.80 10.32
CA HIS A 26 10.98 -12.96 9.18
C HIS A 26 10.02 -11.77 9.12
N SER A 27 10.49 -10.64 9.61
CA SER A 27 9.75 -9.36 9.61
C SER A 27 10.34 -8.31 8.66
N ALA A 28 11.40 -8.67 7.94
CA ALA A 28 12.03 -7.75 7.00
C ALA A 28 11.07 -7.38 5.85
N GLY A 29 11.04 -6.10 5.54
CA GLY A 29 10.22 -5.55 4.48
C GLY A 29 10.54 -4.08 4.25
N VAL A 30 10.12 -3.57 3.13
CA VAL A 30 10.15 -2.14 2.82
C VAL A 30 8.72 -1.65 2.61
N ALA A 31 8.45 -0.44 3.01
CA ALA A 31 7.19 0.20 2.68
C ALA A 31 7.14 0.37 1.16
N GLY A 32 6.06 -0.10 0.56
CA GLY A 32 5.79 0.07 -0.86
C GLY A 32 4.47 0.80 -1.05
N GLY A 33 4.34 1.52 -2.14
CA GLY A 33 3.12 2.23 -2.50
C GLY A 33 3.16 2.63 -3.97
N GLY A 34 2.04 3.14 -4.47
CA GLY A 34 1.91 3.62 -5.84
C GLY A 34 1.20 2.64 -6.79
N LEU A 35 0.58 3.20 -7.82
CA LEU A 35 -0.11 2.42 -8.85
C LEU A 35 0.89 1.57 -9.64
N LEU A 36 0.58 0.29 -9.82
CA LEU A 36 1.45 -0.66 -10.53
C LEU A 36 1.80 -0.17 -11.95
N ALA A 37 0.86 0.49 -12.62
CA ALA A 37 1.06 1.04 -13.95
C ALA A 37 2.14 2.15 -14.03
N LEU A 38 2.47 2.77 -12.89
CA LEU A 38 3.47 3.82 -12.79
C LEU A 38 4.79 3.34 -12.20
N LYS A 39 4.84 2.11 -11.69
CA LYS A 39 6.05 1.54 -11.10
C LYS A 39 7.01 1.06 -12.18
N THR A 40 8.28 1.36 -11.99
CA THR A 40 9.32 0.69 -12.77
C THR A 40 9.51 -0.74 -12.29
N PRO A 41 9.96 -1.68 -13.14
CA PRO A 41 10.31 -3.03 -12.71
C PRO A 41 11.29 -3.05 -11.52
N ASN A 42 12.26 -2.14 -11.50
CA ASN A 42 13.23 -2.04 -10.40
C ASN A 42 12.56 -1.67 -9.07
N ALA A 43 11.60 -0.74 -9.07
CA ALA A 43 10.86 -0.38 -7.86
C ALA A 43 10.06 -1.57 -7.30
N VAL A 44 9.44 -2.36 -8.17
CA VAL A 44 8.75 -3.61 -7.78
C VAL A 44 9.74 -4.63 -7.21
N TRP A 45 10.92 -4.78 -7.84
CA TRP A 45 11.95 -5.70 -7.36
C TRP A 45 12.52 -5.31 -6.00
N GLU A 46 12.68 -4.02 -5.71
CA GLU A 46 13.12 -3.58 -4.38
C GLU A 46 12.09 -3.91 -3.29
N GLU A 47 10.79 -3.78 -3.58
CA GLU A 47 9.73 -4.23 -2.65
C GLU A 47 9.76 -5.75 -2.44
N PHE A 48 10.02 -6.52 -3.48
CA PHE A 48 10.10 -7.98 -3.42
C PHE A 48 11.36 -8.48 -2.73
N ARG A 49 12.46 -7.76 -2.85
CA ARG A 49 13.78 -8.21 -2.40
C ARG A 49 13.80 -8.63 -0.93
N ALA A 50 13.25 -7.80 -0.04
CA ALA A 50 13.27 -8.13 1.39
C ALA A 50 12.32 -9.30 1.71
N LYS A 51 11.10 -9.28 1.22
CA LYS A 51 10.07 -10.27 1.56
C LYS A 51 10.21 -11.56 0.74
N VAL A 52 10.20 -11.46 -0.57
CA VAL A 52 10.20 -12.64 -1.46
C VAL A 52 11.56 -13.31 -1.48
N GLN A 53 12.61 -12.59 -1.88
CA GLN A 53 13.94 -13.16 -1.97
C GLN A 53 14.50 -13.50 -0.58
N GLY A 54 14.25 -12.64 0.42
CA GLY A 54 14.67 -12.88 1.80
C GLY A 54 14.03 -14.13 2.38
N ALA A 55 12.73 -14.33 2.23
CA ALA A 55 12.03 -15.52 2.69
C ALA A 55 12.50 -16.79 1.98
N ALA A 56 12.74 -16.73 0.66
CA ALA A 56 13.27 -17.86 -0.10
C ALA A 56 14.70 -18.24 0.37
N VAL A 57 15.56 -17.26 0.67
CA VAL A 57 16.88 -17.48 1.24
C VAL A 57 16.80 -18.15 2.60
N ILE A 58 15.94 -17.65 3.50
CA ILE A 58 15.72 -18.24 4.82
C ILE A 58 15.23 -19.68 4.70
N ASP A 59 14.17 -19.93 3.90
CA ASP A 59 13.64 -21.28 3.72
C ASP A 59 14.72 -22.25 3.19
N ALA A 60 15.49 -21.82 2.20
CA ALA A 60 16.57 -22.65 1.63
C ALA A 60 17.69 -22.96 2.63
N LEU A 61 18.09 -21.99 3.47
CA LEU A 61 19.17 -22.17 4.45
C LEU A 61 18.74 -23.03 5.63
N PHE A 62 17.50 -22.95 6.06
CA PHE A 62 16.94 -23.74 7.17
C PHE A 62 16.25 -25.03 6.73
N ARG A 63 16.27 -25.37 5.43
CA ARG A 63 15.55 -26.53 4.89
C ARG A 63 15.92 -27.84 5.57
N ASN A 64 17.18 -28.04 5.87
CA ASN A 64 17.74 -29.25 6.45
C ASN A 64 18.29 -29.01 7.86
N GLN A 65 17.89 -27.94 8.52
CA GLN A 65 18.29 -27.60 9.87
C GLN A 65 17.15 -27.85 10.86
N PRO A 66 17.43 -28.16 12.13
CA PRO A 66 16.43 -28.43 13.16
C PRO A 66 15.76 -27.12 13.61
N LEU A 67 14.93 -26.55 12.74
CA LEU A 67 14.16 -25.34 13.03
C LEU A 67 12.73 -25.76 13.43
N GLU A 68 12.33 -25.41 14.64
CA GLU A 68 11.00 -25.72 15.18
C GLU A 68 9.92 -24.78 14.65
N LEU A 69 10.25 -23.47 14.47
CA LEU A 69 9.33 -22.46 14.03
C LEU A 69 9.96 -21.53 12.98
N LEU A 70 9.27 -21.35 11.86
CA LEU A 70 9.50 -20.29 10.90
C LEU A 70 8.23 -19.46 10.79
N LEU A 71 8.27 -18.20 11.23
CA LEU A 71 7.15 -17.28 11.19
C LEU A 71 7.44 -16.15 10.19
N PHE A 72 6.51 -15.95 9.26
CA PHE A 72 6.52 -14.84 8.32
C PHE A 72 5.55 -13.76 8.76
N CYS A 73 6.03 -12.52 8.89
CA CYS A 73 5.19 -11.34 9.07
C CYS A 73 4.65 -10.89 7.71
N SER A 74 3.49 -11.42 7.37
CA SER A 74 2.69 -11.01 6.21
C SER A 74 1.81 -9.81 6.56
N SER A 75 0.81 -9.50 5.76
CA SER A 75 -0.08 -8.37 5.96
C SER A 75 -1.52 -8.73 5.59
N LEU A 76 -2.48 -8.13 6.29
CA LEU A 76 -3.91 -8.22 5.95
C LEU A 76 -4.18 -7.81 4.49
N THR A 77 -3.33 -6.92 3.92
CA THR A 77 -3.43 -6.52 2.51
C THR A 77 -3.23 -7.67 1.53
N ALA A 78 -2.55 -8.74 1.90
CA ALA A 78 -2.43 -9.94 1.05
C ALA A 78 -3.78 -10.65 0.84
N VAL A 79 -4.69 -10.51 1.80
CA VAL A 79 -6.04 -11.11 1.78
C VAL A 79 -7.09 -10.11 1.29
N ALA A 80 -7.06 -8.90 1.85
CA ALA A 80 -8.07 -7.87 1.57
C ALA A 80 -7.73 -6.99 0.37
N GLY A 81 -6.47 -6.98 -0.08
CA GLY A 81 -6.02 -6.04 -1.11
C GLY A 81 -5.70 -4.66 -0.54
N GLY A 82 -5.42 -3.72 -1.43
CA GLY A 82 -5.17 -2.32 -1.09
C GLY A 82 -4.89 -1.50 -2.34
N VAL A 83 -5.52 -0.35 -2.46
CA VAL A 83 -5.28 0.57 -3.58
C VAL A 83 -3.83 1.05 -3.53
N GLY A 84 -3.12 0.98 -4.66
CA GLY A 84 -1.72 1.37 -4.74
C GLY A 84 -0.73 0.43 -4.04
N GLN A 85 -1.16 -0.75 -3.57
CA GLN A 85 -0.31 -1.69 -2.82
C GLN A 85 -0.07 -3.02 -3.55
N SER A 86 -0.26 -3.07 -4.87
CA SER A 86 -0.23 -4.33 -5.63
C SER A 86 1.06 -5.15 -5.43
N ALA A 87 2.23 -4.52 -5.51
CA ALA A 87 3.50 -5.20 -5.27
C ALA A 87 3.66 -5.65 -3.81
N TYR A 88 3.27 -4.81 -2.86
CA TYR A 88 3.27 -5.16 -1.44
C TYR A 88 2.30 -6.32 -1.13
N CYS A 89 1.09 -6.30 -1.68
CA CYS A 89 0.13 -7.41 -1.57
C CYS A 89 0.72 -8.71 -2.13
N ALA A 90 1.31 -8.65 -3.34
CA ALA A 90 1.91 -9.81 -3.99
C ALA A 90 3.10 -10.38 -3.18
N ALA A 91 3.97 -9.52 -2.64
CA ALA A 91 5.08 -9.93 -1.80
C ALA A 91 4.61 -10.62 -0.50
N ASN A 92 3.54 -10.13 0.12
CA ASN A 92 2.95 -10.76 1.30
C ASN A 92 2.21 -12.07 0.96
N ALA A 93 1.45 -12.12 -0.15
CA ALA A 93 0.82 -13.36 -0.63
C ALA A 93 1.84 -14.46 -0.95
N PHE A 94 3.05 -14.09 -1.41
CA PHE A 94 4.15 -15.04 -1.56
C PHE A 94 4.55 -15.66 -0.21
N LEU A 95 4.61 -14.88 0.88
CA LEU A 95 4.90 -15.42 2.22
C LEU A 95 3.84 -16.41 2.67
N ASP A 96 2.55 -16.10 2.38
CA ASP A 96 1.44 -16.98 2.70
C ASP A 96 1.54 -18.31 1.92
N ALA A 97 1.79 -18.25 0.62
CA ALA A 97 2.01 -19.43 -0.22
C ALA A 97 3.24 -20.25 0.22
N LEU A 98 4.34 -19.58 0.59
CA LEU A 98 5.54 -20.24 1.08
C LEU A 98 5.29 -20.94 2.42
N ALA A 99 4.48 -20.38 3.31
CA ALA A 99 4.10 -21.02 4.55
C ALA A 99 3.30 -22.30 4.31
N HIS A 100 2.36 -22.28 3.38
CA HIS A 100 1.60 -23.48 2.99
C HIS A 100 2.50 -24.56 2.36
N ALA A 101 3.45 -24.18 1.50
CA ALA A 101 4.36 -25.11 0.82
C ALA A 101 5.49 -25.61 1.72
N GLY A 102 5.92 -24.81 2.71
CA GLY A 102 7.09 -25.08 3.54
C GLY A 102 6.87 -25.97 4.76
N ARG A 103 5.64 -26.39 5.01
CA ARG A 103 5.30 -27.25 6.17
C ARG A 103 5.93 -28.63 6.04
N ARG A 104 6.51 -29.10 7.15
CA ARG A 104 7.13 -30.43 7.28
C ARG A 104 6.83 -30.99 8.67
N GLU A 105 6.90 -32.29 8.86
CA GLU A 105 6.52 -32.94 10.11
C GLU A 105 7.21 -32.37 11.37
N ALA A 106 8.45 -31.90 11.25
CA ALA A 106 9.22 -31.38 12.40
C ALA A 106 9.30 -29.86 12.47
N ARG A 107 8.67 -29.12 11.52
CA ARG A 107 8.80 -27.66 11.44
C ARG A 107 7.46 -26.98 11.23
N ARG A 108 7.06 -26.17 12.19
CA ARG A 108 5.92 -25.26 12.00
C ARG A 108 6.32 -24.09 11.12
N VAL A 109 5.58 -23.86 10.05
CA VAL A 109 5.73 -22.67 9.21
C VAL A 109 4.42 -21.92 9.20
N ILE A 110 4.44 -20.68 9.68
CA ILE A 110 3.25 -19.86 9.89
C ILE A 110 3.44 -18.52 9.18
N SER A 111 2.50 -18.14 8.34
CA SER A 111 2.37 -16.77 7.85
C SER A 111 1.28 -16.05 8.63
N VAL A 112 1.58 -14.87 9.15
CA VAL A 112 0.63 -14.04 9.89
C VAL A 112 0.31 -12.79 9.09
N ASN A 113 -0.93 -12.71 8.63
CA ASN A 113 -1.45 -11.53 7.94
C ASN A 113 -1.86 -10.49 8.99
N PHE A 114 -0.89 -9.69 9.45
CA PHE A 114 -1.13 -8.64 10.43
C PHE A 114 -1.96 -7.50 9.84
N ASP A 115 -2.92 -7.03 10.59
CA ASP A 115 -3.53 -5.72 10.42
C ASP A 115 -2.53 -4.62 10.86
N ARG A 116 -2.93 -3.39 10.78
CA ARG A 116 -2.10 -2.23 11.08
C ARG A 116 -1.60 -2.23 12.52
N TRP A 117 -0.32 -1.90 12.69
CA TRP A 117 0.27 -1.61 13.98
C TRP A 117 0.29 -0.10 14.22
N ARG A 118 -0.09 0.35 15.43
CA ARG A 118 0.01 1.75 15.81
C ARG A 118 1.44 2.08 16.26
N HIS A 119 1.96 3.22 15.83
CA HIS A 119 3.21 3.82 16.30
C HIS A 119 4.47 2.97 16.10
N ILE A 120 4.40 1.86 15.39
CA ILE A 120 5.49 0.91 15.20
C ILE A 120 5.70 0.60 13.72
N GLY A 121 6.97 0.38 13.33
CA GLY A 121 7.34 -0.08 12.00
C GLY A 121 6.94 0.87 10.89
N MET A 122 6.56 0.33 9.74
CA MET A 122 6.17 1.08 8.53
C MET A 122 4.93 1.95 8.74
N ALA A 123 4.02 1.55 9.62
CA ALA A 123 2.80 2.31 9.93
C ALA A 123 3.11 3.70 10.51
N ARG A 124 4.21 3.85 11.24
CA ARG A 124 4.61 5.14 11.85
C ARG A 124 4.86 6.22 10.80
N GLN A 125 5.49 5.88 9.67
CA GLN A 125 5.68 6.82 8.57
C GLN A 125 4.35 7.19 7.91
N ALA A 126 3.50 6.18 7.65
CA ALA A 126 2.17 6.39 7.10
C ALA A 126 1.28 7.25 8.01
N GLU A 127 1.36 7.06 9.34
CA GLU A 127 0.62 7.86 10.33
C GLU A 127 0.98 9.35 10.30
N ALA A 128 2.27 9.66 10.23
CA ALA A 128 2.72 11.05 10.15
C ALA A 128 2.15 11.74 8.91
N THR A 129 2.17 11.04 7.77
CA THR A 129 1.60 11.53 6.51
C THR A 129 0.08 11.68 6.62
N LEU A 130 -0.63 10.67 7.12
CA LEU A 130 -2.09 10.71 7.25
C LEU A 130 -2.55 11.80 8.21
N ARG A 131 -1.86 12.02 9.35
CA ARG A 131 -2.15 13.13 10.28
C ARG A 131 -1.93 14.49 9.63
N ALA A 132 -0.84 14.66 8.89
CA ALA A 132 -0.58 15.90 8.15
C ALA A 132 -1.67 16.20 7.11
N LEU A 133 -2.40 15.16 6.66
CA LEU A 133 -3.48 15.23 5.68
C LEU A 133 -4.87 15.35 6.32
N GLY A 134 -4.94 15.47 7.66
CA GLY A 134 -6.20 15.64 8.37
C GLY A 134 -7.00 14.36 8.53
N ALA A 135 -6.38 13.18 8.45
CA ALA A 135 -7.04 11.91 8.73
C ALA A 135 -7.58 11.89 10.18
N ALA A 136 -8.78 11.38 10.36
CA ALA A 136 -9.37 11.22 11.70
C ALA A 136 -8.56 10.19 12.51
N GLU A 137 -8.57 10.31 13.84
CA GLU A 137 -7.89 9.32 14.71
C GLU A 137 -8.41 7.88 14.47
N SER A 138 -9.68 7.72 14.12
CA SER A 138 -10.26 6.41 13.70
C SER A 138 -9.59 5.80 12.48
N ASP A 139 -9.06 6.64 11.58
CA ASP A 139 -8.34 6.17 10.38
C ASP A 139 -6.92 5.72 10.72
N LEU A 140 -6.44 6.10 11.91
CA LEU A 140 -5.14 5.73 12.46
C LEU A 140 -5.22 4.54 13.42
N ASP A 141 -6.39 3.92 13.57
CA ASP A 141 -6.57 2.79 14.46
C ASP A 141 -5.69 1.60 14.06
N GLY A 142 -5.24 0.85 15.04
CA GLY A 142 -4.30 -0.23 14.86
C GLY A 142 -3.97 -0.91 16.18
N MET A 143 -3.33 -2.05 16.11
CA MET A 143 -2.85 -2.83 17.24
C MET A 143 -1.61 -2.18 17.87
N ASP A 144 -1.57 -2.05 19.17
CA ASP A 144 -0.36 -1.61 19.88
C ASP A 144 0.64 -2.75 20.15
N ALA A 145 1.79 -2.42 20.75
CA ALA A 145 2.85 -3.39 21.02
C ALA A 145 2.42 -4.49 21.99
N VAL A 146 1.60 -4.17 22.99
CA VAL A 146 1.16 -5.13 24.01
C VAL A 146 0.14 -6.09 23.40
N GLU A 147 -0.82 -5.57 22.65
CA GLU A 147 -1.79 -6.35 21.90
C GLU A 147 -1.09 -7.28 20.89
N GLY A 148 -0.08 -6.76 20.17
CA GLY A 148 0.68 -7.54 19.20
C GLY A 148 1.52 -8.65 19.83
N GLN A 149 2.10 -8.43 21.00
CA GLN A 149 2.78 -9.49 21.76
C GLN A 149 1.81 -10.59 22.17
N GLU A 150 0.63 -10.23 22.65
CA GLU A 150 -0.39 -11.22 23.04
C GLU A 150 -0.92 -11.99 21.83
N VAL A 151 -1.13 -11.34 20.69
CA VAL A 151 -1.49 -12.01 19.43
C VAL A 151 -0.42 -13.01 19.02
N LEU A 152 0.86 -12.61 19.00
CA LEU A 152 1.96 -13.52 18.68
C LEU A 152 2.04 -14.71 19.66
N ARG A 153 1.90 -14.44 20.96
CA ARG A 153 1.89 -15.49 21.99
C ARG A 153 0.76 -16.52 21.73
N ARG A 154 -0.45 -16.07 21.40
CA ARG A 154 -1.58 -16.96 21.07
C ARG A 154 -1.33 -17.75 19.80
N ILE A 155 -0.77 -17.14 18.77
CA ILE A 155 -0.46 -17.82 17.50
C ILE A 155 0.58 -18.91 17.73
N ILE A 156 1.65 -18.59 18.47
CA ILE A 156 2.74 -19.54 18.74
C ILE A 156 2.24 -20.70 19.64
N ALA A 157 1.41 -20.41 20.65
CA ALA A 157 0.84 -21.43 21.54
C ALA A 157 -0.36 -22.16 20.93
N GLY A 158 -0.92 -21.68 19.84
CA GLY A 158 -2.13 -22.19 19.21
C GLY A 158 -1.90 -23.40 18.32
N PRO A 159 -2.95 -23.81 17.57
CA PRO A 159 -2.88 -24.93 16.66
C PRO A 159 -1.86 -24.70 15.53
N ASP A 160 -1.41 -25.77 14.91
CA ASP A 160 -0.49 -25.71 13.79
C ASP A 160 -1.22 -25.31 12.49
N LEU A 161 -1.35 -24.02 12.27
CA LEU A 161 -1.93 -23.41 11.07
C LEU A 161 -0.83 -22.83 10.18
N ALA A 162 -0.95 -23.02 8.86
CA ALA A 162 -0.01 -22.43 7.91
C ALA A 162 -0.19 -20.92 7.78
N GLN A 163 -1.41 -20.43 7.96
CA GLN A 163 -1.77 -19.03 7.80
C GLN A 163 -2.75 -18.59 8.89
N VAL A 164 -2.51 -17.42 9.46
CA VAL A 164 -3.39 -16.80 10.45
C VAL A 164 -3.64 -15.35 10.03
N VAL A 165 -4.89 -14.96 9.94
CA VAL A 165 -5.29 -13.57 9.65
C VAL A 165 -5.64 -12.91 10.98
N GLN A 166 -4.92 -11.84 11.32
CA GLN A 166 -5.22 -10.99 12.46
C GLN A 166 -5.88 -9.71 11.94
N SER A 167 -7.03 -9.37 12.47
CA SER A 167 -7.74 -8.13 12.15
C SER A 167 -8.27 -7.50 13.43
N ILE A 168 -8.16 -6.18 13.53
CA ILE A 168 -8.76 -5.37 14.61
C ILE A 168 -10.23 -5.02 14.32
N ARG A 169 -10.67 -5.27 13.10
CA ARG A 169 -12.04 -5.02 12.61
C ARG A 169 -12.67 -6.33 12.15
N ASP A 170 -13.97 -6.31 11.96
CA ASP A 170 -14.67 -7.44 11.35
C ASP A 170 -14.11 -7.75 9.95
N LEU A 171 -13.49 -8.92 9.77
CA LEU A 171 -12.80 -9.27 8.53
C LEU A 171 -13.72 -9.29 7.30
N PRO A 172 -14.93 -9.84 7.34
CA PRO A 172 -15.90 -9.73 6.27
C PRO A 172 -16.18 -8.28 5.86
N ALA A 173 -16.35 -7.37 6.82
CA ALA A 173 -16.55 -5.95 6.55
C ALA A 173 -15.32 -5.28 5.91
N VAL A 174 -14.12 -5.65 6.37
CA VAL A 174 -12.85 -5.21 5.75
C VAL A 174 -12.77 -5.66 4.30
N MET A 175 -13.05 -6.92 4.01
CA MET A 175 -13.02 -7.46 2.65
C MET A 175 -14.08 -6.83 1.74
N ALA A 176 -15.25 -6.52 2.28
CA ALA A 176 -16.32 -5.85 1.53
C ALA A 176 -16.05 -4.36 1.27
N SER A 177 -15.22 -3.71 2.10
CA SER A 177 -14.90 -2.28 1.98
C SER A 177 -13.82 -1.98 0.93
N VAL A 178 -13.10 -2.99 0.44
CA VAL A 178 -12.11 -2.80 -0.63
C VAL A 178 -12.84 -2.41 -1.91
N PRO A 179 -12.59 -1.22 -2.48
CA PRO A 179 -13.23 -0.82 -3.72
C PRO A 179 -12.98 -1.88 -4.80
N HIS A 180 -14.05 -2.38 -5.40
CA HIS A 180 -13.90 -3.20 -6.60
C HIS A 180 -13.27 -2.33 -7.68
N LEU A 181 -11.98 -2.56 -7.98
CA LEU A 181 -11.22 -1.87 -9.04
C LEU A 181 -11.92 -1.95 -10.41
N ALA A 182 -12.86 -2.88 -10.60
CA ALA A 182 -13.73 -2.95 -11.76
C ALA A 182 -14.63 -1.71 -11.97
N GLN A 183 -14.78 -0.85 -10.97
CA GLN A 183 -15.53 0.43 -11.08
C GLN A 183 -14.62 1.62 -11.45
N LEU A 184 -13.30 1.44 -11.39
CA LEU A 184 -12.36 2.42 -11.92
C LEU A 184 -12.19 2.13 -13.41
N ASP A 185 -12.78 2.95 -14.27
CA ASP A 185 -12.57 2.88 -15.71
C ASP A 185 -11.11 3.20 -16.06
N LEU A 186 -10.27 2.15 -16.05
CA LEU A 186 -8.85 2.22 -16.41
C LEU A 186 -8.63 2.05 -17.92
N GLY A 187 -9.69 2.08 -18.73
CA GLY A 187 -9.70 1.78 -20.16
C GLY A 187 -8.92 2.75 -21.07
N GLY A 188 -7.88 3.38 -20.60
CA GLY A 188 -7.06 4.30 -21.39
C GLY A 188 -5.57 4.35 -21.03
N LEU A 189 -5.10 3.47 -20.15
CA LEU A 189 -3.66 3.37 -19.81
C LEU A 189 -2.92 2.45 -20.81
N SER A 190 -3.12 2.67 -22.12
CA SER A 190 -2.22 2.10 -23.13
C SER A 190 -0.92 2.89 -23.10
N GLN A 191 0.17 2.20 -22.86
CA GLN A 191 1.53 2.74 -22.93
C GLN A 191 1.72 3.43 -24.29
N LYS A 192 1.79 4.76 -24.29
CA LYS A 192 2.55 5.46 -25.30
C LYS A 192 4.00 5.50 -24.83
N ASP A 193 4.86 4.89 -25.66
CA ASP A 193 6.31 4.95 -25.51
C ASP A 193 6.78 6.32 -25.03
N LYS A 194 7.23 6.40 -23.79
CA LYS A 194 8.10 7.47 -23.34
C LYS A 194 9.45 6.84 -23.07
N SER A 195 10.36 7.05 -24.01
CA SER A 195 11.80 6.92 -23.79
C SER A 195 12.18 7.69 -22.52
N PRO A 196 13.19 7.25 -21.76
CA PRO A 196 13.64 7.97 -20.58
C PRO A 196 14.09 9.37 -21.03
N GLY A 197 13.25 10.37 -20.80
CA GLY A 197 13.57 11.76 -21.07
C GLY A 197 14.66 12.24 -20.13
N GLU A 198 15.64 12.91 -20.69
CA GLU A 198 16.66 13.67 -19.99
C GLU A 198 16.07 14.45 -18.82
N LEU A 199 16.79 14.43 -17.70
CA LEU A 199 16.53 15.26 -16.54
C LEU A 199 16.59 16.74 -16.96
N ILE A 200 15.42 17.34 -17.20
CA ILE A 200 15.31 18.77 -17.38
C ILE A 200 15.48 19.39 -15.98
N PRO A 201 16.46 20.28 -15.77
CA PRO A 201 16.60 20.98 -14.50
C PRO A 201 15.31 21.77 -14.26
N ALA A 202 14.67 21.53 -13.10
CA ALA A 202 13.50 22.27 -12.69
C ALA A 202 13.82 23.77 -12.61
N SER A 203 13.39 24.53 -13.59
CA SER A 203 13.39 25.96 -13.50
C SER A 203 12.33 26.37 -12.49
N PHE A 204 12.76 26.84 -11.31
CA PHE A 204 11.90 27.41 -10.30
C PHE A 204 11.37 28.75 -10.79
N GLY A 205 10.21 28.74 -11.46
CA GLY A 205 9.44 29.95 -11.68
C GLY A 205 8.82 30.40 -10.37
N GLU A 206 8.97 31.68 -10.01
CA GLU A 206 8.28 32.25 -8.85
C GLU A 206 6.77 32.17 -9.07
N VAL A 207 6.10 31.53 -8.09
CA VAL A 207 4.63 31.40 -8.07
C VAL A 207 4.07 32.73 -7.57
N GLU A 208 3.23 33.40 -8.37
CA GLU A 208 2.47 34.56 -7.89
C GLU A 208 1.64 34.15 -6.66
N LYS A 209 1.67 34.99 -5.62
CA LYS A 209 1.09 34.64 -4.29
C LYS A 209 -0.44 34.53 -4.27
N GLU A 210 -1.13 34.86 -5.36
CA GLU A 210 -2.59 34.84 -5.46
C GLU A 210 -3.03 34.11 -6.73
N GLY A 211 -3.76 32.98 -6.60
CA GLY A 211 -4.33 32.26 -7.74
C GLY A 211 -4.50 30.78 -7.47
N LEU A 212 -5.12 30.08 -8.42
CA LEU A 212 -5.37 28.64 -8.35
C LEU A 212 -4.04 27.85 -8.26
N GLU A 213 -3.04 28.24 -9.02
CA GLU A 213 -1.72 27.61 -9.00
C GLU A 213 -1.02 27.76 -7.65
N ALA A 214 -1.18 28.91 -6.97
CA ALA A 214 -0.63 29.13 -5.65
C ALA A 214 -1.29 28.22 -4.60
N GLN A 215 -2.60 28.06 -4.68
CA GLN A 215 -3.34 27.15 -3.79
C GLN A 215 -2.95 25.68 -4.03
N LEU A 216 -2.76 25.28 -5.28
CA LEU A 216 -2.31 23.94 -5.64
C LEU A 216 -0.86 23.70 -5.20
N ALA A 217 0.03 24.71 -5.34
CA ALA A 217 1.40 24.62 -4.88
C ALA A 217 1.48 24.44 -3.36
N GLU A 218 0.67 25.18 -2.60
CA GLU A 218 0.58 25.02 -1.15
C GLU A 218 0.04 23.65 -0.76
N LEU A 219 -0.99 23.16 -1.45
CA LEU A 219 -1.54 21.82 -1.25
C LEU A 219 -0.48 20.73 -1.50
N TRP A 220 0.30 20.87 -2.59
CA TRP A 220 1.36 19.92 -2.91
C TRP A 220 2.50 19.96 -1.89
N ARG A 221 2.88 21.16 -1.44
CA ARG A 221 3.89 21.31 -0.37
C ARG A 221 3.49 20.57 0.90
N GLN A 222 2.25 20.74 1.32
CA GLN A 222 1.70 20.07 2.51
C GLN A 222 1.66 18.55 2.33
N VAL A 223 1.21 18.08 1.18
CA VAL A 223 1.04 16.65 0.89
C VAL A 223 2.39 15.93 0.68
N LEU A 224 3.35 16.60 0.02
CA LEU A 224 4.66 16.00 -0.28
C LEU A 224 5.73 16.32 0.78
N GLY A 225 5.44 17.21 1.73
CA GLY A 225 6.40 17.63 2.75
C GLY A 225 7.58 18.43 2.20
N LEU A 226 7.38 19.19 1.09
CA LEU A 226 8.42 19.94 0.42
C LEU A 226 8.39 21.43 0.83
N GLU A 227 9.54 22.07 0.89
CA GLU A 227 9.63 23.53 1.14
C GLU A 227 9.21 24.34 -0.07
N HIS A 228 9.54 23.86 -1.27
CA HIS A 228 9.25 24.53 -2.53
C HIS A 228 8.77 23.53 -3.58
N VAL A 229 7.78 23.92 -4.39
CA VAL A 229 7.28 23.16 -5.53
C VAL A 229 7.15 24.08 -6.73
N GLY A 230 7.77 23.71 -7.85
CA GLY A 230 7.65 24.45 -9.12
C GLY A 230 6.36 24.10 -9.86
N LEU A 231 5.84 25.04 -10.66
CA LEU A 231 4.58 24.85 -11.41
C LEU A 231 4.62 23.70 -12.42
N GLU A 232 5.78 23.42 -12.97
CA GLU A 232 6.03 22.36 -13.97
C GLU A 232 6.61 21.08 -13.35
N GLY A 233 6.80 21.05 -12.02
CA GLY A 233 7.29 19.86 -11.33
C GLY A 233 6.29 18.72 -11.46
N ASP A 234 6.76 17.54 -11.93
CA ASP A 234 5.93 16.35 -12.00
C ASP A 234 5.72 15.77 -10.59
N PHE A 235 4.46 15.57 -10.21
CA PHE A 235 4.05 15.11 -8.89
C PHE A 235 4.76 13.84 -8.44
N PHE A 236 4.88 12.87 -9.35
CA PHE A 236 5.48 11.58 -9.05
C PHE A 236 7.00 11.62 -8.97
N GLN A 237 7.63 12.49 -9.78
CA GLN A 237 9.08 12.74 -9.69
C GLN A 237 9.44 13.49 -8.39
N LEU A 238 8.53 14.29 -7.85
CA LEU A 238 8.67 14.96 -6.56
C LEU A 238 8.40 14.04 -5.35
N GLY A 239 8.17 12.76 -5.57
CA GLY A 239 7.93 11.78 -4.52
C GLY A 239 6.46 11.56 -4.18
N GLY A 240 5.54 12.09 -4.96
CA GLY A 240 4.11 11.84 -4.82
C GLY A 240 3.75 10.39 -5.15
N GLU A 241 2.81 9.85 -4.38
CA GLU A 241 2.28 8.50 -4.56
C GLU A 241 0.78 8.57 -4.90
N SER A 242 0.21 7.44 -5.34
CA SER A 242 -1.20 7.37 -5.73
C SER A 242 -2.17 7.75 -4.60
N LEU A 243 -1.83 7.43 -3.36
CA LEU A 243 -2.63 7.82 -2.21
C LEU A 243 -2.60 9.34 -2.03
N SER A 244 -1.44 9.94 -2.13
CA SER A 244 -1.25 11.40 -2.09
C SER A 244 -1.99 12.09 -3.25
N ALA A 245 -1.99 11.50 -4.45
CA ALA A 245 -2.75 12.02 -5.59
C ALA A 245 -4.27 11.99 -5.35
N LEU A 246 -4.80 10.91 -4.79
CA LEU A 246 -6.22 10.83 -4.40
C LEU A 246 -6.58 11.86 -3.32
N GLN A 247 -5.69 12.13 -2.39
CA GLN A 247 -5.88 13.14 -1.36
C GLN A 247 -5.94 14.56 -1.96
N ILE A 248 -5.04 14.85 -2.91
CA ILE A 248 -5.08 16.12 -3.66
C ILE A 248 -6.39 16.24 -4.43
N LEU A 249 -6.85 15.19 -5.10
CA LEU A 249 -8.12 15.19 -5.81
C LEU A 249 -9.31 15.44 -4.89
N ASN A 250 -9.36 14.80 -3.74
CA ASN A 250 -10.39 15.04 -2.73
C ASN A 250 -10.36 16.48 -2.23
N ARG A 251 -9.16 17.03 -1.98
CA ARG A 251 -9.01 18.41 -1.52
C ARG A 251 -9.42 19.43 -2.59
N ILE A 252 -9.10 19.15 -3.86
CA ILE A 252 -9.57 19.95 -5.00
C ILE A 252 -11.09 19.92 -5.07
N GLN A 253 -11.72 18.76 -4.88
CA GLN A 253 -13.16 18.62 -4.86
C GLN A 253 -13.81 19.44 -3.73
N GLU A 254 -13.22 19.43 -2.53
CA GLU A 254 -13.68 20.24 -1.39
C GLU A 254 -13.55 21.75 -1.63
N LEU A 255 -12.37 22.19 -2.12
CA LEU A 255 -12.02 23.60 -2.23
C LEU A 255 -12.61 24.26 -3.49
N HIS A 256 -12.63 23.53 -4.60
CA HIS A 256 -13.01 24.08 -5.90
C HIS A 256 -14.35 23.53 -6.43
N HIS A 257 -15.00 22.59 -5.70
CA HIS A 257 -16.25 21.94 -6.07
C HIS A 257 -16.24 21.27 -7.44
N VAL A 258 -15.05 20.80 -7.86
CA VAL A 258 -14.81 20.14 -9.14
C VAL A 258 -14.41 18.70 -8.88
N GLU A 259 -15.03 17.76 -9.59
CA GLU A 259 -14.65 16.37 -9.56
C GLU A 259 -13.68 16.09 -10.72
N LEU A 260 -12.43 15.77 -10.38
CA LEU A 260 -11.43 15.30 -11.31
C LEU A 260 -11.14 13.82 -11.04
N SER A 261 -11.08 13.04 -12.10
CA SER A 261 -10.68 11.65 -12.01
C SER A 261 -9.17 11.51 -11.80
N LEU A 262 -8.73 10.40 -11.20
CA LEU A 262 -7.32 10.07 -11.10
C LEU A 262 -6.65 10.01 -12.48
N ARG A 263 -7.38 9.62 -13.52
CA ARG A 263 -6.90 9.60 -14.91
C ARG A 263 -6.57 11.00 -15.41
N GLU A 264 -7.42 11.98 -15.14
CA GLU A 264 -7.15 13.37 -15.50
C GLU A 264 -5.91 13.87 -14.77
N PHE A 265 -5.77 13.61 -13.47
CA PHE A 265 -4.56 13.94 -12.72
C PHE A 265 -3.31 13.32 -13.35
N LEU A 266 -3.35 12.03 -13.70
CA LEU A 266 -2.23 11.31 -14.31
C LEU A 266 -1.86 11.82 -15.70
N SER A 267 -2.81 12.39 -16.44
CA SER A 267 -2.55 12.93 -17.80
C SER A 267 -1.79 14.25 -17.78
N ALA A 268 -1.82 14.97 -16.65
CA ALA A 268 -1.09 16.23 -16.47
C ALA A 268 -0.70 16.41 -14.99
N PRO A 269 0.29 15.63 -14.50
CA PRO A 269 0.64 15.56 -13.09
C PRO A 269 1.56 16.72 -12.66
N THR A 270 1.25 17.94 -13.12
CA THR A 270 1.94 19.19 -12.74
C THR A 270 0.93 20.18 -12.17
N ILE A 271 1.38 21.14 -11.38
CA ILE A 271 0.50 22.19 -10.85
C ILE A 271 -0.19 22.95 -11.97
N HIS A 272 0.58 23.34 -12.99
CA HIS A 272 0.05 24.05 -14.17
C HIS A 272 -0.98 23.20 -14.93
N GLY A 273 -0.68 21.94 -15.21
CA GLY A 273 -1.58 21.02 -15.88
C GLY A 273 -2.87 20.80 -15.11
N LEU A 274 -2.76 20.60 -13.79
CA LEU A 274 -3.90 20.39 -12.91
C LEU A 274 -4.80 21.63 -12.81
N ALA A 275 -4.21 22.83 -12.75
CA ALA A 275 -4.93 24.09 -12.79
C ALA A 275 -5.73 24.24 -14.11
N GLY A 276 -5.16 23.85 -15.24
CA GLY A 276 -5.83 23.82 -16.53
C GLY A 276 -7.05 22.88 -16.54
N GLN A 277 -6.90 21.69 -15.95
CA GLN A 277 -8.01 20.73 -15.85
C GLN A 277 -9.14 21.23 -14.95
N ILE A 278 -8.80 21.84 -13.79
CA ILE A 278 -9.79 22.45 -12.90
C ILE A 278 -10.58 23.53 -13.63
N ARG A 279 -9.89 24.45 -14.32
CA ARG A 279 -10.56 25.50 -15.10
C ARG A 279 -11.48 24.93 -16.20
N THR A 280 -11.03 23.88 -16.89
CA THR A 280 -11.81 23.20 -17.93
C THR A 280 -13.06 22.54 -17.33
N ALA A 281 -12.92 21.87 -16.20
CA ALA A 281 -14.04 21.21 -15.53
C ALA A 281 -15.05 22.23 -14.94
N GLN A 282 -14.57 23.37 -14.42
CA GLN A 282 -15.42 24.47 -13.98
C GLN A 282 -16.20 25.09 -15.14
N ALA A 283 -15.56 25.32 -16.29
CA ALA A 283 -16.19 25.83 -17.49
C ALA A 283 -17.23 24.84 -18.07
N ALA A 284 -16.98 23.55 -17.97
CA ALA A 284 -17.91 22.48 -18.39
C ALA A 284 -19.07 22.24 -17.41
N GLY A 285 -19.14 22.97 -16.29
CA GLY A 285 -20.20 22.83 -15.29
C GLY A 285 -20.18 21.50 -14.54
N ARG A 286 -19.05 20.78 -14.49
CA ARG A 286 -18.87 19.53 -13.73
C ARG A 286 -18.88 19.82 -12.23
N ARG A 287 -20.08 20.14 -11.70
CA ARG A 287 -20.31 20.20 -10.25
C ARG A 287 -20.86 18.86 -9.79
N LYS A 288 -20.49 18.42 -8.59
CA LYS A 288 -21.06 17.24 -7.97
C LYS A 288 -22.58 17.43 -7.89
N GLU A 289 -23.36 16.59 -8.59
CA GLU A 289 -24.78 16.46 -8.31
C GLU A 289 -24.92 15.94 -6.88
N GLN A 290 -25.60 16.70 -6.05
CA GLN A 290 -25.88 16.32 -4.67
C GLN A 290 -26.80 15.09 -4.67
N GLY A 291 -26.28 14.02 -4.08
CA GLY A 291 -27.11 12.95 -3.54
C GLY A 291 -27.36 11.80 -4.51
N ILE A 292 -26.89 10.64 -4.09
CA ILE A 292 -27.44 9.35 -4.51
C ILE A 292 -28.93 9.37 -4.10
N VAL A 293 -29.83 9.60 -5.07
CA VAL A 293 -31.25 9.40 -4.87
C VAL A 293 -31.48 7.88 -4.78
N PRO A 294 -32.01 7.34 -3.69
CA PRO A 294 -32.34 5.93 -3.61
C PRO A 294 -33.39 5.62 -4.68
N VAL A 295 -33.04 4.79 -5.65
CA VAL A 295 -34.03 4.24 -6.59
C VAL A 295 -34.97 3.32 -5.80
N PRO A 296 -36.30 3.55 -5.78
CA PRO A 296 -37.24 2.66 -5.14
C PRO A 296 -37.08 1.27 -5.76
N ARG A 297 -36.82 0.27 -4.94
CA ARG A 297 -36.85 -1.14 -5.35
C ARG A 297 -38.32 -1.54 -5.51
N ASP A 298 -38.91 -1.31 -6.68
CA ASP A 298 -40.17 -1.92 -7.03
C ASP A 298 -40.06 -3.43 -7.05
N GLY A 299 -40.94 -4.05 -6.27
CA GLY A 299 -40.92 -5.46 -5.94
C GLY A 299 -41.04 -6.37 -7.15
N ARG A 300 -39.96 -7.01 -7.58
CA ARG A 300 -40.02 -8.25 -8.32
C ARG A 300 -39.93 -9.41 -7.32
N ARG A 301 -41.11 -9.89 -6.89
CA ARG A 301 -41.26 -11.22 -6.28
C ARG A 301 -40.73 -12.26 -7.27
N LEU A 302 -39.67 -12.95 -6.90
CA LEU A 302 -39.30 -14.19 -7.58
C LEU A 302 -40.41 -15.19 -7.36
N ARG A 303 -41.11 -15.57 -8.46
CA ARG A 303 -42.02 -16.71 -8.46
C ARG A 303 -41.23 -17.98 -8.17
N GLY A 304 -41.68 -18.70 -7.17
CA GLY A 304 -41.12 -19.98 -6.81
C GLY A 304 -41.22 -20.97 -7.98
N VAL A 305 -40.18 -21.76 -8.14
CA VAL A 305 -40.22 -23.02 -8.89
C VAL A 305 -40.50 -24.08 -7.88
N SER A 306 -41.69 -24.66 -7.95
CA SER A 306 -42.08 -25.89 -7.27
C SER A 306 -41.65 -27.09 -8.15
N ALA A 307 -41.23 -28.12 -7.50
CA ALA A 307 -41.06 -29.53 -7.77
C ALA A 307 -39.61 -29.99 -7.79
#